data_5c498e9f186a0dfcf8cd2ec50f142f2a
#
_entry.id   5c498e9f186a0dfcf8cd2ec50f142f2a
#
_cell.length_a   1.000
_cell.length_b   1.000
_cell.length_c   1.000
_cell.angle_alpha   90.00
_cell.angle_beta   90.00
_cell.angle_gamma   90.00
#
_symmetry.space_group_name_H-M   'P 1'
#
loop_
_entity.id
_entity.type
_entity.pdbx_description
1 polymer ?
#
loop_
_entity_poly.entity_id
_entity_poly.type
_entity_poly.pdbx_seq_one_letter_code
_entity_poly.pdbx_strand_id
1 'polypeptide(L)'
;MRRTTPGGFLSGAIVGVVVSALAPVARGQVPPVAWAFAVSGDSRDCGDLVMPKIARSIESEAAGPPAELYWHLGDFRRMRGIDCDILKRRHPSYDCKSRPPDQLDPFEIAEYLDTAWDDFIERQLGGFRKIPVLLSIGNHELYGRTRADYRRAFRKWLLQGPIQEQRVLDSSRGILSAEGGTFYRVVRKGVDFISLDNADEAGFSREQLVWLARVLAADAADDSVKTIVAGMHAALPYSTARGHAMDATCAGLCSGQQAYDLLFRAQNLTGAEDKRKHVYVLASHSHYFLENTYDTPEHRGQVLPGWIIGTAGAQQYQKTIQYGYTRMEVLSDGTLTVRFREVGADTPPLASGPGAKELTDFCFHVNKTQPGDDAFRGDCACGAAAK
;
A
#
# COMPACT_ATOMS: atom_id res chain seq x y z
N MET A 1 -97.87 -20.15 40.04
CA MET A 1 -96.47 -20.54 40.05
C MET A 1 -95.89 -20.41 38.63
N ARG A 2 -95.26 -19.32 38.31
CA ARG A 2 -94.54 -19.14 37.04
C ARG A 2 -93.12 -18.68 37.33
N ARG A 3 -92.14 -19.44 36.85
CA ARG A 3 -90.75 -19.13 36.98
C ARG A 3 -90.32 -18.36 35.74
N THR A 4 -89.72 -17.22 35.94
CA THR A 4 -89.07 -16.39 34.89
C THR A 4 -87.59 -16.68 34.89
N THR A 5 -87.06 -16.96 33.70
CA THR A 5 -85.61 -17.11 33.44
C THR A 5 -85.04 -15.77 32.97
N PRO A 6 -83.82 -15.37 33.38
CA PRO A 6 -83.19 -14.18 32.84
C PRO A 6 -82.26 -14.52 31.66
N GLY A 7 -82.37 -13.72 30.61
CA GLY A 7 -81.52 -13.79 29.39
C GLY A 7 -80.11 -13.25 29.68
N GLY A 8 -79.08 -13.99 29.19
CA GLY A 8 -77.69 -13.56 29.26
C GLY A 8 -77.35 -12.77 28.02
N PHE A 9 -76.73 -11.60 28.23
CA PHE A 9 -76.10 -10.81 27.17
C PHE A 9 -74.64 -11.32 26.95
N LEU A 10 -74.33 -11.78 25.77
CA LEU A 10 -72.99 -12.06 25.30
C LEU A 10 -72.35 -10.78 24.78
N SER A 11 -71.38 -10.23 25.52
CA SER A 11 -70.52 -9.16 25.07
C SER A 11 -69.35 -9.76 24.21
N GLY A 12 -69.38 -9.57 22.95
CA GLY A 12 -68.30 -9.93 22.07
C GLY A 12 -67.15 -8.91 22.16
N ALA A 13 -66.00 -9.33 22.65
CA ALA A 13 -64.79 -8.53 22.60
C ALA A 13 -64.13 -8.63 21.21
N ILE A 14 -64.08 -7.51 20.50
CA ILE A 14 -63.33 -7.39 19.23
C ILE A 14 -61.87 -7.18 19.60
N VAL A 15 -61.02 -8.21 19.38
CA VAL A 15 -59.58 -8.10 19.48
C VAL A 15 -59.06 -7.47 18.16
N GLY A 16 -58.77 -6.19 18.22
CA GLY A 16 -58.11 -5.49 17.12
C GLY A 16 -56.62 -5.93 17.02
N VAL A 17 -56.28 -6.68 15.98
CA VAL A 17 -54.86 -6.98 15.63
C VAL A 17 -54.26 -5.74 15.02
N VAL A 18 -53.41 -5.03 15.73
CA VAL A 18 -52.58 -3.96 15.20
C VAL A 18 -51.41 -4.62 14.46
N VAL A 19 -51.51 -4.70 13.12
CA VAL A 19 -50.40 -5.07 12.25
C VAL A 19 -49.49 -3.84 12.14
N SER A 20 -48.42 -3.79 12.96
CA SER A 20 -47.34 -2.82 12.78
C SER A 20 -46.61 -3.16 11.49
N ALA A 21 -46.85 -2.42 10.45
CA ALA A 21 -46.05 -2.48 9.23
C ALA A 21 -44.62 -2.00 9.57
N LEU A 22 -43.69 -2.93 9.72
CA LEU A 22 -42.27 -2.62 9.75
C LEU A 22 -41.91 -1.99 8.39
N ALA A 23 -41.62 -0.68 8.38
CA ALA A 23 -41.09 0.00 7.22
C ALA A 23 -39.76 -0.73 6.81
N PRO A 24 -39.60 -1.04 5.51
CA PRO A 24 -38.33 -1.62 5.07
C PRO A 24 -37.21 -0.65 5.42
N VAL A 25 -36.22 -1.09 6.20
CA VAL A 25 -34.97 -0.38 6.40
C VAL A 25 -34.35 -0.21 5.00
N ALA A 26 -34.31 1.02 4.53
CA ALA A 26 -33.67 1.34 3.27
C ALA A 26 -32.22 0.85 3.36
N ARG A 27 -31.89 -0.22 2.65
CA ARG A 27 -30.50 -0.63 2.44
C ARG A 27 -29.81 0.55 1.77
N GLY A 28 -28.92 1.24 2.49
CA GLY A 28 -28.14 2.32 1.95
C GLY A 28 -27.50 1.84 0.64
N GLN A 29 -27.77 2.54 -0.46
CA GLN A 29 -27.10 2.24 -1.73
C GLN A 29 -25.60 2.46 -1.53
N VAL A 30 -24.78 1.47 -1.91
CA VAL A 30 -23.32 1.62 -1.94
C VAL A 30 -22.99 2.80 -2.87
N PRO A 31 -22.20 3.79 -2.41
CA PRO A 31 -21.85 4.93 -3.25
C PRO A 31 -21.19 4.47 -4.56
N PRO A 32 -21.46 5.13 -5.70
CA PRO A 32 -20.86 4.74 -6.96
C PRO A 32 -19.35 4.97 -6.98
N VAL A 33 -18.63 4.12 -7.73
CA VAL A 33 -17.21 4.28 -7.98
C VAL A 33 -16.96 5.54 -8.81
N ALA A 34 -16.18 6.48 -8.29
CA ALA A 34 -15.81 7.71 -8.97
C ALA A 34 -14.59 7.53 -9.88
N TRP A 35 -13.55 6.85 -9.38
CA TRP A 35 -12.33 6.55 -10.11
C TRP A 35 -11.54 5.46 -9.40
N ALA A 36 -10.39 5.03 -9.95
CA ALA A 36 -9.57 3.98 -9.35
C ALA A 36 -8.08 4.27 -9.49
N PHE A 37 -7.28 3.65 -8.63
CA PHE A 37 -5.82 3.61 -8.72
C PHE A 37 -5.31 2.20 -8.37
N ALA A 38 -4.04 1.93 -8.69
CA ALA A 38 -3.43 0.63 -8.46
C ALA A 38 -2.14 0.78 -7.64
N VAL A 39 -1.85 -0.21 -6.79
CA VAL A 39 -0.69 -0.19 -5.89
C VAL A 39 -0.05 -1.57 -5.83
N SER A 40 1.28 -1.63 -5.84
CA SER A 40 2.07 -2.79 -5.40
C SER A 40 3.46 -2.35 -4.96
N GLY A 41 4.30 -3.26 -4.51
CA GLY A 41 5.69 -3.03 -4.17
C GLY A 41 6.50 -4.31 -4.25
N ASP A 42 7.80 -4.24 -3.95
CA ASP A 42 8.71 -5.38 -3.93
C ASP A 42 8.78 -6.09 -5.30
N SER A 43 9.31 -5.40 -6.31
CA SER A 43 9.40 -5.94 -7.68
C SER A 43 10.74 -6.59 -8.02
N ARG A 44 11.62 -6.79 -7.06
CA ARG A 44 12.90 -7.49 -7.22
C ARG A 44 12.73 -8.98 -7.57
N ASP A 45 13.80 -9.64 -7.98
CA ASP A 45 13.91 -11.06 -8.35
C ASP A 45 13.15 -11.47 -9.63
N CYS A 46 11.84 -11.26 -9.69
CA CYS A 46 10.98 -11.63 -10.80
C CYS A 46 10.24 -10.44 -11.43
N GLY A 47 10.65 -9.22 -11.10
CA GLY A 47 9.96 -8.01 -11.52
C GLY A 47 9.91 -7.80 -13.02
N ASP A 48 10.93 -8.20 -13.77
CA ASP A 48 10.94 -8.11 -15.24
C ASP A 48 9.87 -8.99 -15.89
N LEU A 49 9.39 -10.01 -15.17
CA LEU A 49 8.31 -10.88 -15.63
C LEU A 49 6.94 -10.42 -15.08
N VAL A 50 6.89 -10.01 -13.82
CA VAL A 50 5.65 -9.68 -13.11
C VAL A 50 5.15 -8.26 -13.42
N MET A 51 6.02 -7.26 -13.39
CA MET A 51 5.64 -5.85 -13.59
C MET A 51 5.03 -5.54 -14.96
N PRO A 52 5.52 -6.09 -16.09
CA PRO A 52 4.84 -5.94 -17.38
C PRO A 52 3.44 -6.55 -17.40
N LYS A 53 3.21 -7.67 -16.68
CA LYS A 53 1.88 -8.28 -16.54
C LYS A 53 0.95 -7.40 -15.72
N ILE A 54 1.44 -6.82 -14.63
CA ILE A 54 0.71 -5.84 -13.81
C ILE A 54 0.33 -4.63 -14.66
N ALA A 55 1.28 -4.01 -15.36
CA ALA A 55 1.03 -2.85 -16.22
C ALA A 55 -0.02 -3.16 -17.28
N ARG A 56 0.11 -4.29 -17.97
CA ARG A 56 -0.87 -4.73 -18.97
C ARG A 56 -2.25 -4.97 -18.37
N SER A 57 -2.32 -5.64 -17.22
CA SER A 57 -3.59 -5.91 -16.54
C SER A 57 -4.30 -4.60 -16.16
N ILE A 58 -3.58 -3.65 -15.56
CA ILE A 58 -4.12 -2.33 -15.19
C ILE A 58 -4.64 -1.58 -16.42
N GLU A 59 -3.85 -1.53 -17.51
CA GLU A 59 -4.19 -0.75 -18.70
C GLU A 59 -5.25 -1.40 -19.60
N SER A 60 -5.51 -2.70 -19.45
CA SER A 60 -6.51 -3.46 -20.20
C SER A 60 -7.79 -3.77 -19.42
N GLU A 61 -7.86 -3.40 -18.13
CA GLU A 61 -9.01 -3.72 -17.29
C GLU A 61 -10.27 -2.97 -17.79
N ALA A 62 -11.29 -3.74 -18.20
CA ALA A 62 -12.56 -3.22 -18.69
C ALA A 62 -13.65 -3.18 -17.59
N ALA A 63 -13.41 -3.79 -16.43
CA ALA A 63 -14.37 -3.87 -15.34
C ALA A 63 -14.28 -2.62 -14.44
N GLY A 64 -15.12 -1.65 -14.67
CA GLY A 64 -15.16 -0.39 -13.90
C GLY A 64 -14.33 0.74 -14.53
N PRO A 65 -14.22 1.89 -13.84
CA PRO A 65 -13.41 3.01 -14.33
C PRO A 65 -11.94 2.61 -14.43
N PRO A 66 -11.18 3.08 -15.44
CA PRO A 66 -9.76 2.78 -15.57
C PRO A 66 -8.99 3.29 -14.36
N ALA A 67 -7.92 2.59 -13.97
CA ALA A 67 -7.00 3.13 -12.97
C ALA A 67 -6.29 4.36 -13.56
N GLU A 68 -6.24 5.45 -12.78
CA GLU A 68 -5.69 6.73 -13.24
C GLU A 68 -4.25 6.96 -12.78
N LEU A 69 -3.73 6.12 -11.90
CA LEU A 69 -2.34 6.10 -11.48
C LEU A 69 -1.95 4.71 -10.97
N TYR A 70 -0.65 4.45 -10.99
CA TYR A 70 -0.04 3.30 -10.31
C TYR A 70 0.96 3.80 -9.27
N TRP A 71 0.98 3.19 -8.08
CA TRP A 71 1.91 3.52 -7.01
C TRP A 71 2.77 2.31 -6.66
N HIS A 72 4.09 2.44 -6.75
CA HIS A 72 5.06 1.43 -6.34
C HIS A 72 5.66 1.78 -4.97
N LEU A 73 5.54 0.89 -4.00
CA LEU A 73 5.88 1.13 -2.60
C LEU A 73 7.34 0.75 -2.24
N GLY A 74 8.27 0.79 -3.19
CA GLY A 74 9.70 0.56 -2.95
C GLY A 74 10.16 -0.87 -3.24
N ASP A 75 11.46 -1.11 -3.07
CA ASP A 75 12.18 -2.35 -3.37
C ASP A 75 12.09 -2.75 -4.85
N PHE A 76 12.71 -1.92 -5.69
CA PHE A 76 12.68 -2.07 -7.15
C PHE A 76 13.57 -3.19 -7.66
N ARG A 77 14.78 -3.30 -7.07
CA ARG A 77 15.81 -4.27 -7.39
C ARG A 77 16.47 -4.78 -6.10
N ARG A 78 17.12 -5.93 -6.17
CA ARG A 78 17.74 -6.58 -5.01
C ARG A 78 18.86 -5.75 -4.38
N MET A 79 19.66 -5.04 -5.18
CA MET A 79 20.74 -4.10 -4.79
C MET A 79 21.88 -4.67 -3.92
N ARG A 80 21.77 -5.82 -3.31
CA ARG A 80 22.85 -6.54 -2.59
C ARG A 80 23.21 -7.88 -3.23
N GLY A 81 22.59 -8.19 -4.33
CA GLY A 81 22.79 -9.35 -5.18
C GLY A 81 22.09 -9.06 -6.49
N ILE A 82 22.26 -9.88 -7.51
CA ILE A 82 21.62 -9.68 -8.81
C ILE A 82 20.26 -10.39 -8.83
N ASP A 83 19.23 -9.71 -9.31
CA ASP A 83 17.91 -10.30 -9.49
C ASP A 83 17.94 -11.52 -10.40
N CYS A 84 17.11 -12.51 -10.07
CA CYS A 84 17.10 -13.77 -10.81
C CYS A 84 16.67 -13.61 -12.27
N ASP A 85 15.76 -12.70 -12.57
CA ASP A 85 15.32 -12.39 -13.93
C ASP A 85 16.45 -11.80 -14.79
N ILE A 86 17.31 -10.98 -14.19
CA ILE A 86 18.51 -10.46 -14.85
C ILE A 86 19.54 -11.56 -15.08
N LEU A 87 19.80 -12.39 -14.06
CA LEU A 87 20.72 -13.53 -14.18
C LEU A 87 20.29 -14.50 -15.28
N LYS A 88 19.01 -14.85 -15.34
CA LYS A 88 18.49 -15.71 -16.40
C LYS A 88 18.61 -15.09 -17.80
N ARG A 89 18.47 -13.77 -17.91
CA ARG A 89 18.64 -13.05 -19.17
C ARG A 89 20.09 -13.04 -19.64
N ARG A 90 21.02 -12.82 -18.71
CA ARG A 90 22.48 -12.82 -19.02
C ARG A 90 23.03 -14.23 -19.22
N HIS A 91 22.55 -15.18 -18.41
CA HIS A 91 22.99 -16.56 -18.34
C HIS A 91 21.78 -17.49 -18.34
N PRO A 92 21.22 -17.89 -19.50
CA PRO A 92 19.98 -18.69 -19.58
C PRO A 92 20.03 -20.02 -18.81
N SER A 93 21.22 -20.59 -18.62
CA SER A 93 21.45 -21.83 -17.84
C SER A 93 21.58 -21.58 -16.33
N TYR A 94 21.57 -20.34 -15.85
CA TYR A 94 21.69 -20.04 -14.42
C TYR A 94 20.53 -20.67 -13.63
N ASP A 95 20.85 -21.37 -12.54
CA ASP A 95 19.85 -21.99 -11.67
C ASP A 95 19.58 -21.12 -10.44
N CYS A 96 18.54 -20.33 -10.50
CA CYS A 96 18.10 -19.46 -9.41
C CYS A 96 17.68 -20.23 -8.14
N LYS A 97 17.35 -21.51 -8.28
CA LYS A 97 16.94 -22.35 -7.15
C LYS A 97 18.14 -22.86 -6.36
N SER A 98 19.17 -23.33 -7.07
CA SER A 98 20.36 -23.96 -6.47
C SER A 98 21.50 -22.98 -6.23
N ARG A 99 21.45 -21.80 -6.84
CA ARG A 99 22.46 -20.73 -6.69
C ARG A 99 21.79 -19.43 -6.32
N PRO A 100 21.71 -19.10 -5.02
CA PRO A 100 21.16 -17.84 -4.57
C PRO A 100 21.91 -16.63 -5.20
N PRO A 101 21.19 -15.60 -5.64
CA PRO A 101 21.75 -14.43 -6.32
C PRO A 101 22.81 -13.64 -5.53
N ASP A 102 22.83 -13.78 -4.20
CA ASP A 102 23.77 -13.15 -3.29
C ASP A 102 25.10 -13.92 -3.12
N GLN A 103 25.23 -15.10 -3.73
CA GLN A 103 26.47 -15.90 -3.76
C GLN A 103 27.31 -15.67 -5.02
N LEU A 104 27.08 -14.57 -5.72
CA LEU A 104 27.83 -14.19 -6.92
C LEU A 104 29.14 -13.48 -6.60
N ASP A 105 30.01 -13.38 -7.66
CA ASP A 105 31.24 -12.63 -7.57
C ASP A 105 30.96 -11.15 -7.21
N PRO A 106 31.65 -10.56 -6.23
CA PRO A 106 31.49 -9.16 -5.87
C PRO A 106 31.67 -8.18 -7.05
N PHE A 107 32.50 -8.50 -8.04
CA PHE A 107 32.67 -7.67 -9.24
C PHE A 107 31.42 -7.68 -10.13
N GLU A 108 30.76 -8.84 -10.30
CA GLU A 108 29.50 -8.93 -11.04
C GLU A 108 28.38 -8.15 -10.34
N ILE A 109 28.35 -8.19 -9.00
CA ILE A 109 27.40 -7.41 -8.19
C ILE A 109 27.66 -5.90 -8.37
N ALA A 110 28.93 -5.46 -8.31
CA ALA A 110 29.28 -4.05 -8.48
C ALA A 110 28.87 -3.52 -9.87
N GLU A 111 29.16 -4.27 -10.94
CA GLU A 111 28.74 -3.93 -12.30
C GLU A 111 27.20 -3.85 -12.43
N TYR A 112 26.50 -4.80 -11.81
CA TYR A 112 25.04 -4.78 -11.77
C TYR A 112 24.50 -3.54 -11.07
N LEU A 113 25.07 -3.16 -9.93
CA LEU A 113 24.59 -2.00 -9.15
C LEU A 113 24.63 -0.71 -9.97
N ASP A 114 25.57 -0.56 -10.88
CA ASP A 114 25.68 0.65 -11.71
C ASP A 114 24.52 0.78 -12.71
N THR A 115 23.89 -0.31 -13.11
CA THR A 115 22.83 -0.35 -14.12
C THR A 115 21.46 -0.78 -13.60
N ALA A 116 21.37 -1.21 -12.34
CA ALA A 116 20.16 -1.83 -11.79
C ALA A 116 18.92 -0.93 -11.86
N TRP A 117 19.07 0.35 -11.57
CA TRP A 117 17.94 1.28 -11.61
C TRP A 117 17.54 1.68 -13.05
N ASP A 118 18.51 1.79 -13.97
CA ASP A 118 18.20 2.03 -15.39
C ASP A 118 17.46 0.83 -15.97
N ASP A 119 17.87 -0.39 -15.62
CA ASP A 119 17.18 -1.61 -16.00
C ASP A 119 15.76 -1.71 -15.42
N PHE A 120 15.54 -1.32 -14.17
CA PHE A 120 14.21 -1.19 -13.58
C PHE A 120 13.33 -0.19 -14.36
N ILE A 121 13.87 0.99 -14.65
CA ILE A 121 13.16 2.03 -15.39
C ILE A 121 12.75 1.53 -16.78
N GLU A 122 13.66 0.90 -17.49
CA GLU A 122 13.41 0.40 -18.83
C GLU A 122 12.41 -0.75 -18.85
N ARG A 123 12.63 -1.77 -18.02
CA ARG A 123 11.92 -3.04 -18.12
C ARG A 123 10.66 -3.11 -17.29
N GLN A 124 10.67 -2.53 -16.12
CA GLN A 124 9.53 -2.63 -15.24
C GLN A 124 8.61 -1.41 -15.36
N LEU A 125 9.15 -0.19 -15.31
CA LEU A 125 8.33 1.01 -15.48
C LEU A 125 7.94 1.27 -16.94
N GLY A 126 8.74 0.83 -17.91
CA GLY A 126 8.46 0.99 -19.35
C GLY A 126 7.14 0.40 -19.83
N GLY A 127 6.55 -0.51 -19.04
CA GLY A 127 5.22 -1.07 -19.27
C GLY A 127 4.06 -0.10 -19.02
N PHE A 128 4.22 0.87 -18.12
CA PHE A 128 3.19 1.85 -17.74
C PHE A 128 3.23 3.04 -18.71
N ARG A 129 2.43 3.00 -19.78
CA ARG A 129 2.45 4.00 -20.86
C ARG A 129 1.31 5.01 -20.79
N LYS A 130 0.20 4.63 -20.14
CA LYS A 130 -1.04 5.41 -20.17
C LYS A 130 -1.36 6.13 -18.86
N ILE A 131 -0.72 5.72 -17.77
CA ILE A 131 -0.98 6.25 -16.43
C ILE A 131 0.31 6.74 -15.77
N PRO A 132 0.26 7.81 -14.96
CA PRO A 132 1.40 8.24 -14.15
C PRO A 132 1.76 7.18 -13.10
N VAL A 133 3.05 7.14 -12.75
CA VAL A 133 3.59 6.26 -11.72
C VAL A 133 4.10 7.10 -10.56
N LEU A 134 3.65 6.80 -9.35
CA LEU A 134 4.23 7.29 -8.10
C LEU A 134 5.24 6.27 -7.58
N LEU A 135 6.36 6.72 -7.03
CA LEU A 135 7.42 5.86 -6.50
C LEU A 135 7.71 6.21 -5.04
N SER A 136 7.58 5.24 -4.14
CA SER A 136 8.15 5.30 -2.80
C SER A 136 9.52 4.63 -2.79
N ILE A 137 10.36 4.97 -1.82
CA ILE A 137 11.67 4.35 -1.62
C ILE A 137 11.55 3.17 -0.65
N GLY A 138 12.24 2.05 -0.93
CA GLY A 138 12.36 0.90 -0.04
C GLY A 138 13.78 0.74 0.51
N ASN A 139 14.00 -0.26 1.36
CA ASN A 139 15.30 -0.46 2.01
C ASN A 139 16.37 -0.97 1.02
N HIS A 140 15.97 -1.68 -0.02
CA HIS A 140 16.90 -2.11 -1.06
C HIS A 140 17.49 -0.95 -1.85
N GLU A 141 16.78 0.16 -2.00
CA GLU A 141 17.31 1.37 -2.64
C GLU A 141 18.44 2.03 -1.83
N LEU A 142 18.64 1.63 -0.57
CA LEU A 142 19.72 2.14 0.29
C LEU A 142 20.93 1.19 0.39
N TYR A 143 20.90 0.00 -0.21
CA TYR A 143 22.07 -0.89 -0.23
C TYR A 143 23.15 -0.34 -1.18
N GLY A 144 24.27 0.12 -0.60
CA GLY A 144 25.38 0.71 -1.36
C GLY A 144 25.05 2.02 -2.07
N ARG A 145 23.90 2.61 -1.79
CA ARG A 145 23.40 3.87 -2.36
C ARG A 145 22.86 4.77 -1.27
N THR A 146 22.65 6.03 -1.61
CA THR A 146 22.10 7.05 -0.70
C THR A 146 20.75 7.55 -1.19
N ARG A 147 19.99 8.22 -0.30
CA ARG A 147 18.78 8.95 -0.71
C ARG A 147 19.06 10.02 -1.78
N ALA A 148 20.28 10.57 -1.81
CA ALA A 148 20.67 11.52 -2.87
C ALA A 148 20.82 10.82 -4.22
N ASP A 149 21.36 9.60 -4.25
CA ASP A 149 21.46 8.79 -5.46
C ASP A 149 20.07 8.41 -5.98
N TYR A 150 19.18 7.97 -5.09
CA TYR A 150 17.79 7.69 -5.43
C TYR A 150 17.10 8.92 -6.04
N ARG A 151 17.19 10.08 -5.39
CA ARG A 151 16.59 11.33 -5.91
C ARG A 151 17.13 11.71 -7.30
N ARG A 152 18.41 11.46 -7.55
CA ARG A 152 19.03 11.73 -8.85
C ARG A 152 18.50 10.78 -9.92
N ALA A 153 18.47 9.48 -9.67
CA ALA A 153 18.04 8.45 -10.62
C ALA A 153 16.54 8.58 -10.94
N PHE A 154 15.72 8.80 -9.92
CA PHE A 154 14.25 8.86 -10.07
C PHE A 154 13.69 10.28 -10.15
N ARG A 155 14.54 11.26 -10.46
CA ARG A 155 14.15 12.69 -10.54
C ARG A 155 12.91 12.92 -11.41
N LYS A 156 12.79 12.22 -12.54
CA LYS A 156 11.66 12.34 -13.46
C LYS A 156 10.32 12.06 -12.78
N TRP A 157 10.26 11.07 -11.91
CA TRP A 157 9.04 10.69 -11.17
C TRP A 157 8.83 11.55 -9.93
N LEU A 158 9.89 11.87 -9.18
CA LEU A 158 9.82 12.67 -7.95
C LEU A 158 9.54 14.15 -8.22
N LEU A 159 9.79 14.65 -9.43
CA LEU A 159 9.52 16.03 -9.87
C LEU A 159 8.51 16.08 -11.02
N GLN A 160 7.68 15.03 -11.22
CA GLN A 160 6.61 15.09 -12.21
C GLN A 160 5.59 16.20 -11.86
N GLY A 161 4.91 16.74 -12.89
CA GLY A 161 4.05 17.91 -12.77
C GLY A 161 3.15 17.94 -11.53
N PRO A 162 2.29 16.93 -11.28
CA PRO A 162 1.37 16.95 -10.14
C PRO A 162 2.07 17.04 -8.77
N ILE A 163 3.22 16.37 -8.59
CA ILE A 163 4.00 16.44 -7.34
C ILE A 163 4.63 17.84 -7.20
N GLN A 164 5.16 18.39 -8.29
CA GLN A 164 5.76 19.72 -8.27
C GLN A 164 4.73 20.83 -8.03
N GLU A 165 3.57 20.74 -8.66
CA GLU A 165 2.45 21.66 -8.44
C GLU A 165 1.99 21.62 -6.98
N GLN A 166 1.88 20.42 -6.39
CA GLN A 166 1.54 20.24 -4.98
C GLN A 166 2.58 20.86 -4.07
N ARG A 167 3.87 20.70 -4.35
CA ARG A 167 4.94 21.34 -3.57
C ARG A 167 4.87 22.86 -3.59
N VAL A 168 4.59 23.46 -4.74
CA VAL A 168 4.40 24.91 -4.85
C VAL A 168 3.23 25.37 -3.98
N LEU A 169 2.10 24.66 -4.05
CA LEU A 169 0.93 24.95 -3.21
C LEU A 169 1.25 24.78 -1.73
N ASP A 170 1.91 23.71 -1.34
CA ASP A 170 2.31 23.43 0.04
C ASP A 170 3.27 24.50 0.58
N SER A 171 4.25 24.90 -0.23
CA SER A 171 5.19 25.97 0.12
C SER A 171 4.47 27.30 0.40
N SER A 172 3.45 27.63 -0.41
CA SER A 172 2.63 28.83 -0.18
C SER A 172 1.82 28.78 1.13
N ARG A 173 1.57 27.58 1.65
CA ARG A 173 0.89 27.30 2.93
C ARG A 173 1.86 27.09 4.09
N GLY A 174 3.17 27.27 3.90
CA GLY A 174 4.21 27.05 4.90
C GLY A 174 4.50 25.57 5.20
N ILE A 175 4.03 24.65 4.35
CA ILE A 175 4.33 23.23 4.43
C ILE A 175 5.57 22.99 3.59
N LEU A 176 6.73 23.03 4.24
CA LEU A 176 8.02 22.90 3.56
C LEU A 176 8.47 21.42 3.61
N SER A 177 8.82 20.87 2.47
CA SER A 177 9.59 19.63 2.33
C SER A 177 10.87 19.91 1.57
N ALA A 178 11.92 19.12 1.79
CA ALA A 178 13.13 19.23 0.98
C ALA A 178 12.80 19.06 -0.50
N GLU A 179 13.30 19.94 -1.36
CA GLU A 179 13.12 19.83 -2.81
C GLU A 179 13.66 18.49 -3.31
N GLY A 180 12.82 17.75 -4.07
CA GLY A 180 13.17 16.41 -4.52
C GLY A 180 13.33 15.40 -3.37
N GLY A 181 12.67 15.61 -2.23
CA GLY A 181 12.67 14.70 -1.09
C GLY A 181 12.15 13.31 -1.44
N THR A 182 12.54 12.30 -0.65
CA THR A 182 12.07 10.92 -0.79
C THR A 182 10.68 10.71 -0.21
N PHE A 183 10.19 11.70 0.56
CA PHE A 183 8.79 11.79 0.99
C PHE A 183 8.10 12.99 0.32
N TYR A 184 6.86 12.83 -0.03
CA TYR A 184 6.07 13.84 -0.74
C TYR A 184 4.58 13.53 -0.63
N ARG A 185 3.74 14.46 -1.09
CA ARG A 185 2.32 14.22 -1.30
C ARG A 185 1.83 14.72 -2.65
N VAL A 186 0.68 14.23 -3.06
CA VAL A 186 -0.07 14.74 -4.21
C VAL A 186 -1.56 14.57 -3.98
N VAL A 187 -2.32 15.66 -4.08
CA VAL A 187 -3.77 15.62 -4.00
C VAL A 187 -4.34 15.42 -5.40
N ARG A 188 -5.19 14.39 -5.54
CA ARG A 188 -5.87 14.10 -6.80
C ARG A 188 -7.33 13.72 -6.54
N LYS A 189 -8.27 14.48 -7.10
CA LYS A 189 -9.71 14.19 -7.05
C LYS A 189 -10.21 13.86 -5.64
N GLY A 190 -9.82 14.64 -4.65
CA GLY A 190 -10.25 14.49 -3.27
C GLY A 190 -9.50 13.42 -2.46
N VAL A 191 -8.49 12.80 -3.01
CA VAL A 191 -7.58 11.87 -2.32
C VAL A 191 -6.21 12.52 -2.18
N ASP A 192 -5.67 12.60 -0.98
CA ASP A 192 -4.26 12.93 -0.74
C ASP A 192 -3.43 11.66 -0.64
N PHE A 193 -2.49 11.47 -1.56
CA PHE A 193 -1.50 10.41 -1.57
C PHE A 193 -0.25 10.91 -0.88
N ILE A 194 0.02 10.40 0.31
CA ILE A 194 1.17 10.77 1.14
C ILE A 194 2.20 9.64 1.09
N SER A 195 3.29 9.84 0.36
CA SER A 195 4.42 8.91 0.33
C SER A 195 5.36 9.23 1.48
N LEU A 196 5.57 8.27 2.40
CA LEU A 196 6.47 8.37 3.53
C LEU A 196 7.76 7.56 3.29
N ASP A 197 8.89 8.09 3.72
CA ASP A 197 10.20 7.44 3.64
C ASP A 197 10.54 6.80 5.00
N ASN A 198 10.43 5.49 5.07
CA ASN A 198 10.90 4.65 6.17
C ASN A 198 11.82 3.51 5.68
N ALA A 199 12.53 3.78 4.58
CA ALA A 199 13.33 2.79 3.86
C ALA A 199 14.48 2.19 4.67
N ASP A 200 15.04 2.88 5.66
CA ASP A 200 16.09 2.35 6.51
C ASP A 200 15.58 1.63 7.78
N GLU A 201 14.25 1.55 7.95
CA GLU A 201 13.58 0.97 9.12
C GLU A 201 14.03 1.56 10.47
N ALA A 202 15.05 2.42 10.46
CA ALA A 202 15.57 3.09 11.66
C ALA A 202 14.59 4.11 12.23
N GLY A 203 13.60 4.52 11.44
CA GLY A 203 12.52 5.38 11.87
C GLY A 203 12.31 6.61 10.98
N PHE A 204 11.20 7.28 11.20
CA PHE A 204 10.94 8.56 10.56
C PHE A 204 11.80 9.67 11.16
N SER A 205 12.35 10.52 10.31
CA SER A 205 13.03 11.73 10.78
C SER A 205 12.04 12.69 11.44
N ARG A 206 12.54 13.50 12.39
CA ARG A 206 11.72 14.55 13.01
C ARG A 206 11.16 15.53 11.97
N GLU A 207 11.95 15.85 10.95
CA GLU A 207 11.51 16.73 9.86
C GLU A 207 10.28 16.14 9.13
N GLN A 208 10.33 14.86 8.80
CA GLN A 208 9.23 14.18 8.12
C GLN A 208 7.96 14.11 8.99
N LEU A 209 8.09 13.84 10.30
CA LEU A 209 6.94 13.81 11.22
C LEU A 209 6.31 15.20 11.38
N VAL A 210 7.12 16.26 11.48
CA VAL A 210 6.62 17.64 11.53
C VAL A 210 5.94 18.02 10.21
N TRP A 211 6.52 17.63 9.08
CA TRP A 211 5.90 17.82 7.76
C TRP A 211 4.57 17.07 7.66
N LEU A 212 4.52 15.80 8.07
CA LEU A 212 3.29 14.99 8.07
C LEU A 212 2.20 15.67 8.91
N ALA A 213 2.52 16.12 10.12
CA ALA A 213 1.55 16.81 10.98
C ALA A 213 0.96 18.07 10.31
N ARG A 214 1.79 18.85 9.59
CA ARG A 214 1.34 20.05 8.85
C ARG A 214 0.46 19.69 7.64
N VAL A 215 0.83 18.63 6.91
CA VAL A 215 0.03 18.09 5.81
C VAL A 215 -1.35 17.69 6.30
N LEU A 216 -1.43 16.87 7.34
CA LEU A 216 -2.70 16.41 7.90
C LEU A 216 -3.57 17.54 8.45
N ALA A 217 -2.96 18.58 9.04
CA ALA A 217 -3.67 19.78 9.46
C ALA A 217 -4.24 20.58 8.28
N ALA A 218 -3.49 20.66 7.17
CA ALA A 218 -3.99 21.31 5.95
C ALA A 218 -5.14 20.52 5.32
N ASP A 219 -5.06 19.20 5.29
CA ASP A 219 -6.15 18.34 4.80
C ASP A 219 -7.41 18.44 5.65
N ALA A 220 -7.26 18.54 6.96
CA ALA A 220 -8.39 18.74 7.86
C ALA A 220 -9.14 20.06 7.56
N ALA A 221 -8.41 21.09 7.14
CA ALA A 221 -8.97 22.40 6.77
C ALA A 221 -9.50 22.46 5.32
N ASP A 222 -9.17 21.49 4.47
CA ASP A 222 -9.54 21.44 3.06
C ASP A 222 -10.72 20.48 2.84
N ASP A 223 -11.93 21.04 2.65
CA ASP A 223 -13.14 20.24 2.44
C ASP A 223 -13.14 19.46 1.11
N SER A 224 -12.26 19.81 0.18
CA SER A 224 -12.09 19.06 -1.07
C SER A 224 -11.33 17.74 -0.89
N VAL A 225 -10.49 17.59 0.14
CA VAL A 225 -9.83 16.35 0.51
C VAL A 225 -10.77 15.52 1.39
N LYS A 226 -11.24 14.40 0.90
CA LYS A 226 -12.09 13.47 1.66
C LYS A 226 -11.31 12.28 2.19
N THR A 227 -10.25 11.90 1.50
CA THR A 227 -9.53 10.66 1.71
C THR A 227 -8.03 10.94 1.81
N ILE A 228 -7.38 10.31 2.76
CA ILE A 228 -5.93 10.32 2.95
C ILE A 228 -5.45 8.88 2.78
N VAL A 229 -4.48 8.67 1.89
CA VAL A 229 -3.83 7.38 1.67
C VAL A 229 -2.34 7.56 1.95
N ALA A 230 -1.90 7.08 3.11
CA ALA A 230 -0.48 7.08 3.47
C ALA A 230 0.17 5.78 2.99
N GLY A 231 1.16 5.88 2.10
CA GLY A 231 1.92 4.74 1.59
C GLY A 231 3.38 4.83 1.99
N MET A 232 3.96 3.69 2.35
CA MET A 232 5.35 3.57 2.79
C MET A 232 5.88 2.17 2.49
N HIS A 233 7.18 1.95 2.69
CA HIS A 233 7.76 0.64 2.43
C HIS A 233 7.48 -0.32 3.60
N ALA A 234 8.09 -0.13 4.76
CA ALA A 234 7.83 -0.98 5.92
C ALA A 234 6.51 -0.62 6.62
N ALA A 235 5.78 -1.61 7.13
CA ALA A 235 4.56 -1.37 7.89
C ALA A 235 4.85 -0.61 9.20
N LEU A 236 3.89 0.19 9.66
CA LEU A 236 3.96 0.84 10.95
C LEU A 236 3.98 -0.21 12.08
N PRO A 237 4.46 0.15 13.27
CA PRO A 237 4.58 -0.76 14.40
C PRO A 237 3.27 -1.44 14.79
N TYR A 238 3.40 -2.57 15.49
CA TYR A 238 2.27 -3.38 15.98
C TYR A 238 1.32 -3.86 14.89
N SER A 239 1.81 -3.95 13.66
CA SER A 239 1.09 -4.55 12.55
C SER A 239 1.18 -6.08 12.60
N THR A 240 0.35 -6.74 11.81
CA THR A 240 0.43 -8.20 11.60
C THR A 240 1.55 -8.60 10.62
N ALA A 241 2.36 -7.65 10.13
CA ALA A 241 3.53 -7.88 9.29
C ALA A 241 4.67 -8.49 10.12
N ARG A 242 4.81 -9.81 10.09
CA ARG A 242 5.79 -10.54 10.90
C ARG A 242 7.21 -10.21 10.47
N GLY A 243 8.02 -9.65 11.41
CA GLY A 243 9.45 -9.41 11.23
C GLY A 243 9.83 -8.37 10.16
N HIS A 244 8.85 -7.66 9.60
CA HIS A 244 9.02 -6.69 8.51
C HIS A 244 8.18 -5.42 8.75
N ALA A 245 8.20 -4.93 9.98
CA ALA A 245 7.57 -3.69 10.39
C ALA A 245 8.59 -2.78 11.07
N MET A 246 8.24 -1.54 11.30
CA MET A 246 9.11 -0.54 11.96
C MET A 246 9.38 -0.82 13.44
N ASP A 247 8.94 -1.94 13.98
CA ASP A 247 9.21 -2.38 15.37
C ASP A 247 10.52 -3.19 15.51
N ALA A 248 11.33 -3.31 14.48
CA ALA A 248 12.64 -3.94 14.54
C ALA A 248 13.69 -3.16 15.37
N THR A 249 13.47 -1.85 15.59
CA THR A 249 14.32 -0.99 16.43
C THR A 249 13.50 -0.08 17.31
N CYS A 250 14.06 0.39 18.45
CA CYS A 250 13.33 1.35 19.31
C CYS A 250 13.04 2.67 18.59
N ALA A 251 13.94 3.17 17.77
CA ALA A 251 13.71 4.41 17.03
C ALA A 251 12.60 4.24 15.97
N GLY A 252 12.59 3.10 15.27
CA GLY A 252 11.53 2.73 14.34
C GLY A 252 10.18 2.60 15.04
N LEU A 253 10.14 1.83 16.14
CA LEU A 253 8.95 1.68 16.96
C LEU A 253 8.38 3.04 17.40
N CYS A 254 9.19 3.90 18.01
CA CYS A 254 8.71 5.15 18.59
C CYS A 254 8.27 6.16 17.52
N SER A 255 9.03 6.33 16.44
CA SER A 255 8.67 7.25 15.38
C SER A 255 7.51 6.73 14.51
N GLY A 256 7.44 5.42 14.30
CA GLY A 256 6.33 4.76 13.62
C GLY A 256 5.02 4.88 14.39
N GLN A 257 5.06 4.72 15.73
CA GLN A 257 3.91 4.97 16.60
C GLN A 257 3.43 6.42 16.51
N GLN A 258 4.36 7.40 16.49
CA GLN A 258 4.01 8.80 16.31
C GLN A 258 3.32 9.05 14.95
N ALA A 259 3.82 8.43 13.88
CA ALA A 259 3.18 8.52 12.57
C ALA A 259 1.78 7.90 12.57
N TYR A 260 1.62 6.73 13.21
CA TYR A 260 0.33 6.07 13.37
C TYR A 260 -0.68 6.97 14.10
N ASP A 261 -0.27 7.56 15.23
CA ASP A 261 -1.11 8.45 16.04
C ASP A 261 -1.53 9.70 15.26
N LEU A 262 -0.61 10.28 14.47
CA LEU A 262 -0.93 11.43 13.59
C LEU A 262 -1.98 11.03 12.54
N LEU A 263 -1.81 9.91 11.87
CA LEU A 263 -2.74 9.41 10.85
C LEU A 263 -4.10 9.05 11.47
N PHE A 264 -4.11 8.40 12.63
CA PHE A 264 -5.35 8.06 13.31
C PHE A 264 -6.15 9.30 13.71
N ARG A 265 -5.48 10.29 14.29
CA ARG A 265 -6.11 11.58 14.68
C ARG A 265 -6.62 12.35 13.47
N ALA A 266 -5.96 12.22 12.29
CA ALA A 266 -6.37 12.92 11.07
C ALA A 266 -7.80 12.59 10.64
N GLN A 267 -8.35 11.45 11.03
CA GLN A 267 -9.75 11.10 10.76
C GLN A 267 -10.73 12.11 11.33
N ASN A 268 -10.39 12.78 12.44
CA ASN A 268 -11.30 13.68 13.14
C ASN A 268 -10.60 14.92 13.74
N LEU A 269 -9.65 15.51 13.05
CA LEU A 269 -8.90 16.68 13.55
C LEU A 269 -9.78 17.91 13.80
N THR A 270 -10.85 18.09 13.03
CA THR A 270 -11.78 19.21 13.18
C THR A 270 -12.81 19.01 14.31
N GLY A 271 -12.98 17.77 14.79
CA GLY A 271 -14.05 17.43 15.72
C GLY A 271 -15.47 17.45 15.12
N ALA A 272 -15.63 17.91 13.87
CA ALA A 272 -16.91 17.96 13.17
C ALA A 272 -17.13 16.64 12.39
N GLU A 273 -18.28 15.99 12.63
CA GLU A 273 -18.57 14.66 12.05
C GLU A 273 -18.67 14.69 10.52
N ASP A 274 -19.22 15.75 9.96
CA ASP A 274 -19.35 15.99 8.52
C ASP A 274 -18.02 16.30 7.82
N LYS A 275 -16.95 16.56 8.58
CA LYS A 275 -15.59 16.84 8.09
C LYS A 275 -14.61 15.70 8.35
N ARG A 276 -15.10 14.55 8.79
CA ARG A 276 -14.23 13.37 9.01
C ARG A 276 -13.57 12.95 7.71
N LYS A 277 -12.27 12.60 7.81
CA LYS A 277 -11.49 12.08 6.68
C LYS A 277 -11.43 10.55 6.75
N HIS A 278 -11.45 9.91 5.60
CA HIS A 278 -11.13 8.49 5.48
C HIS A 278 -9.62 8.35 5.40
N VAL A 279 -9.01 7.64 6.34
CA VAL A 279 -7.55 7.45 6.38
C VAL A 279 -7.22 5.97 6.18
N TYR A 280 -6.33 5.69 5.25
CA TYR A 280 -5.90 4.36 4.86
C TYR A 280 -4.37 4.29 4.86
N VAL A 281 -3.81 3.14 5.26
CA VAL A 281 -2.36 2.93 5.33
C VAL A 281 -1.95 1.76 4.43
N LEU A 282 -0.99 2.00 3.55
CA LEU A 282 -0.47 1.01 2.63
C LEU A 282 1.01 0.77 2.92
N ALA A 283 1.40 -0.48 3.00
CA ALA A 283 2.79 -0.87 3.15
C ALA A 283 3.17 -2.02 2.20
N SER A 284 4.44 -2.25 2.06
CA SER A 284 5.07 -3.27 1.24
C SER A 284 6.04 -4.10 2.10
N HIS A 285 7.28 -4.35 1.68
CA HIS A 285 8.38 -4.95 2.43
C HIS A 285 8.15 -6.40 2.89
N SER A 286 6.97 -6.73 3.37
CA SER A 286 6.53 -8.12 3.55
C SER A 286 5.98 -8.64 2.23
N HIS A 287 6.60 -9.68 1.70
CA HIS A 287 6.36 -10.15 0.34
C HIS A 287 5.10 -11.02 0.26
N TYR A 288 3.95 -10.43 0.55
CA TYR A 288 2.61 -11.03 0.42
C TYR A 288 1.53 -9.94 0.32
N PHE A 289 0.30 -10.35 0.06
CA PHE A 289 -0.89 -9.53 0.23
C PHE A 289 -1.56 -9.84 1.56
N LEU A 290 -1.86 -8.81 2.35
CA LEU A 290 -2.57 -8.95 3.62
C LEU A 290 -3.48 -7.74 3.84
N GLU A 291 -4.71 -8.02 4.30
CA GLU A 291 -5.70 -7.01 4.70
C GLU A 291 -5.75 -6.89 6.23
N ASN A 292 -6.31 -5.79 6.71
CA ASN A 292 -6.53 -5.54 8.14
C ASN A 292 -5.24 -5.60 8.96
N THR A 293 -4.15 -5.06 8.40
CA THR A 293 -2.79 -5.15 8.95
C THR A 293 -2.67 -4.60 10.37
N TYR A 294 -3.53 -3.66 10.77
CA TYR A 294 -3.51 -3.01 12.09
C TYR A 294 -4.66 -3.45 13.01
N ASP A 295 -5.40 -4.50 12.67
CA ASP A 295 -6.38 -5.11 13.59
C ASP A 295 -5.66 -6.00 14.60
N THR A 296 -4.99 -5.37 15.55
CA THR A 296 -4.16 -6.00 16.57
C THR A 296 -4.59 -5.53 17.97
N PRO A 297 -4.22 -6.28 19.04
CA PRO A 297 -4.55 -5.88 20.41
C PRO A 297 -3.99 -4.51 20.80
N GLU A 298 -2.82 -4.13 20.27
CA GLU A 298 -2.13 -2.86 20.52
C GLU A 298 -2.90 -1.67 19.97
N HIS A 299 -3.59 -1.86 18.84
CA HIS A 299 -4.41 -0.82 18.18
C HIS A 299 -5.90 -0.92 18.54
N ARG A 300 -6.28 -1.72 19.55
CA ARG A 300 -7.69 -1.89 19.93
C ARG A 300 -8.41 -0.55 20.17
N GLY A 301 -9.49 -0.31 19.44
CA GLY A 301 -10.26 0.94 19.48
C GLY A 301 -9.67 2.09 18.69
N GLN A 302 -8.49 1.89 18.06
CA GLN A 302 -7.78 2.88 17.24
C GLN A 302 -7.27 2.26 15.94
N VAL A 303 -8.00 1.33 15.35
CA VAL A 303 -7.60 0.58 14.16
C VAL A 303 -7.72 1.47 12.91
N LEU A 304 -6.62 1.62 12.18
CA LEU A 304 -6.61 2.17 10.84
C LEU A 304 -6.79 1.05 9.80
N PRO A 305 -7.65 1.20 8.80
CA PRO A 305 -7.66 0.28 7.67
C PRO A 305 -6.29 0.28 6.98
N GLY A 306 -5.68 -0.89 6.85
CA GLY A 306 -4.33 -1.01 6.29
C GLY A 306 -4.09 -2.31 5.55
N TRP A 307 -3.17 -2.27 4.59
CA TRP A 307 -2.79 -3.39 3.73
C TRP A 307 -1.29 -3.51 3.57
N ILE A 308 -0.82 -4.77 3.47
CA ILE A 308 0.50 -5.11 2.96
C ILE A 308 0.35 -5.53 1.50
N ILE A 309 1.19 -4.96 0.61
CA ILE A 309 1.07 -5.15 -0.85
C ILE A 309 2.46 -5.37 -1.47
N GLY A 310 3.24 -6.31 -0.93
CA GLY A 310 4.59 -6.67 -1.40
C GLY A 310 4.55 -7.78 -2.46
N THR A 311 3.88 -7.56 -3.60
CA THR A 311 3.48 -8.64 -4.51
C THR A 311 3.96 -8.47 -5.95
N ALA A 312 4.91 -7.56 -6.22
CA ALA A 312 5.28 -7.22 -7.60
C ALA A 312 6.43 -8.06 -8.20
N GLY A 313 6.96 -9.06 -7.48
CA GLY A 313 8.01 -9.95 -8.04
C GLY A 313 8.98 -10.54 -7.03
N ALA A 314 9.09 -10.00 -5.81
CA ALA A 314 10.00 -10.49 -4.79
C ALA A 314 9.65 -11.90 -4.32
N GLN A 315 10.64 -12.57 -3.69
CA GLN A 315 10.44 -13.89 -3.09
C GLN A 315 9.32 -13.86 -2.05
N GLN A 316 8.29 -14.66 -2.23
CA GLN A 316 7.08 -14.62 -1.39
C GLN A 316 7.29 -15.30 -0.03
N TYR A 317 6.80 -14.68 1.05
CA TYR A 317 6.83 -15.21 2.43
C TYR A 317 5.54 -15.97 2.77
N GLN A 318 5.09 -16.82 1.87
CA GLN A 318 3.89 -17.63 2.08
C GLN A 318 3.94 -18.93 1.29
N LYS A 319 3.03 -19.85 1.60
CA LYS A 319 2.98 -21.18 0.97
C LYS A 319 2.69 -21.11 -0.53
N THR A 320 1.86 -20.16 -0.95
CA THR A 320 1.44 -20.00 -2.35
C THR A 320 1.95 -18.66 -2.86
N ILE A 321 2.57 -18.64 -4.03
CA ILE A 321 3.01 -17.42 -4.69
C ILE A 321 1.77 -16.71 -5.23
N GLN A 322 1.61 -15.44 -4.88
CA GLN A 322 0.55 -14.56 -5.33
C GLN A 322 1.14 -13.23 -5.78
N TYR A 323 1.53 -13.14 -7.03
CA TYR A 323 1.96 -11.88 -7.61
C TYR A 323 0.77 -11.10 -8.16
N GLY A 324 0.85 -9.79 -8.07
CA GLY A 324 -0.21 -8.93 -8.56
C GLY A 324 -0.14 -7.52 -8.00
N TYR A 325 -1.28 -6.87 -8.02
CA TYR A 325 -1.45 -5.51 -7.52
C TYR A 325 -2.81 -5.38 -6.80
N THR A 326 -2.91 -4.37 -5.98
CA THR A 326 -4.18 -4.00 -5.36
C THR A 326 -4.82 -2.88 -6.15
N ARG A 327 -6.02 -3.13 -6.66
CA ARG A 327 -6.89 -2.11 -7.25
C ARG A 327 -7.70 -1.47 -6.14
N MET A 328 -7.61 -0.16 -6.02
CA MET A 328 -8.37 0.66 -5.08
C MET A 328 -9.35 1.54 -5.83
N GLU A 329 -10.63 1.38 -5.55
CA GLU A 329 -11.72 2.15 -6.15
C GLU A 329 -12.19 3.20 -5.16
N VAL A 330 -12.08 4.45 -5.54
CA VAL A 330 -12.54 5.61 -4.75
C VAL A 330 -14.02 5.79 -5.02
N LEU A 331 -14.84 5.70 -3.99
CA LEU A 331 -16.28 5.93 -4.08
C LEU A 331 -16.60 7.43 -4.00
N SER A 332 -17.79 7.82 -4.39
CA SER A 332 -18.20 9.23 -4.45
C SER A 332 -18.23 9.93 -3.08
N ASP A 333 -18.33 9.16 -1.98
CA ASP A 333 -18.25 9.66 -0.61
C ASP A 333 -16.81 9.74 -0.08
N GLY A 334 -15.81 9.22 -0.82
CA GLY A 334 -14.41 9.18 -0.45
C GLY A 334 -13.97 7.86 0.18
N THR A 335 -14.86 6.92 0.45
CA THR A 335 -14.46 5.59 0.92
C THR A 335 -13.77 4.79 -0.18
N LEU A 336 -12.95 3.80 0.21
CA LEU A 336 -12.25 2.91 -0.72
C LEU A 336 -12.84 1.51 -0.73
N THR A 337 -13.00 0.95 -1.93
CA THR A 337 -13.13 -0.49 -2.13
C THR A 337 -11.79 -1.04 -2.59
N VAL A 338 -11.32 -2.11 -1.96
CA VAL A 338 -9.99 -2.66 -2.17
C VAL A 338 -10.11 -4.08 -2.72
N ARG A 339 -9.39 -4.38 -3.81
CA ARG A 339 -9.40 -5.70 -4.45
C ARG A 339 -8.01 -6.08 -4.92
N PHE A 340 -7.51 -7.22 -4.46
CA PHE A 340 -6.31 -7.80 -5.03
C PHE A 340 -6.58 -8.36 -6.43
N ARG A 341 -5.67 -8.07 -7.36
CA ARG A 341 -5.67 -8.55 -8.75
C ARG A 341 -4.43 -9.37 -8.99
N GLU A 342 -4.60 -10.67 -8.97
CA GLU A 342 -3.51 -11.61 -9.22
C GLU A 342 -3.12 -11.63 -10.70
N VAL A 343 -1.82 -11.72 -10.97
CA VAL A 343 -1.25 -12.02 -12.28
C VAL A 343 -0.53 -13.37 -12.22
N GLY A 344 -0.95 -14.29 -13.06
CA GLY A 344 -0.40 -15.64 -13.13
C GLY A 344 0.66 -15.82 -14.21
N ALA A 345 1.22 -17.04 -14.29
CA ALA A 345 2.15 -17.43 -15.33
C ALA A 345 1.59 -17.16 -16.74
N ASP A 346 0.31 -17.45 -16.94
CA ASP A 346 -0.39 -17.31 -18.23
C ASP A 346 -0.95 -15.91 -18.50
N THR A 347 -0.81 -14.97 -17.56
CA THR A 347 -1.22 -13.56 -17.78
C THR A 347 -0.29 -12.90 -18.79
N PRO A 348 -0.78 -12.24 -19.87
CA PRO A 348 0.07 -11.51 -20.80
C PRO A 348 0.75 -10.28 -20.13
N PRO A 349 1.94 -9.88 -20.61
CA PRO A 349 2.73 -10.51 -21.66
C PRO A 349 3.39 -11.79 -21.18
N LEU A 350 3.51 -12.78 -22.08
CA LEU A 350 4.24 -14.00 -21.77
C LEU A 350 5.75 -13.77 -21.91
N ALA A 351 6.54 -14.45 -21.09
CA ALA A 351 7.99 -14.46 -21.23
C ALA A 351 8.40 -15.13 -22.56
N SER A 352 9.46 -14.62 -23.16
CA SER A 352 9.97 -15.14 -24.42
C SER A 352 11.50 -15.15 -24.44
N GLY A 353 12.07 -15.97 -25.31
CA GLY A 353 13.52 -16.13 -25.46
C GLY A 353 14.10 -17.27 -24.62
N PRO A 354 15.45 -17.45 -24.70
CA PRO A 354 16.14 -18.51 -23.96
C PRO A 354 15.94 -18.39 -22.45
N GLY A 355 15.63 -19.50 -21.77
CA GLY A 355 15.41 -19.55 -20.31
C GLY A 355 14.06 -18.98 -19.83
N ALA A 356 13.17 -18.56 -20.74
CA ALA A 356 11.88 -17.96 -20.38
C ALA A 356 10.96 -18.92 -19.61
N LYS A 357 10.95 -20.21 -20.02
CA LYS A 357 10.15 -21.23 -19.34
C LYS A 357 10.66 -21.47 -17.92
N GLU A 358 11.96 -21.67 -17.76
CA GLU A 358 12.60 -21.92 -16.48
C GLU A 358 12.46 -20.71 -15.52
N LEU A 359 12.53 -19.49 -16.05
CA LEU A 359 12.27 -18.27 -15.27
C LEU A 359 10.81 -18.21 -14.83
N THR A 360 9.87 -18.51 -15.71
CA THR A 360 8.45 -18.56 -15.38
C THR A 360 8.16 -19.59 -14.30
N ASP A 361 8.70 -20.80 -14.45
CA ASP A 361 8.56 -21.87 -13.47
C ASP A 361 9.16 -21.48 -12.10
N PHE A 362 10.36 -20.86 -12.10
CA PHE A 362 10.96 -20.35 -10.88
C PHE A 362 10.07 -19.30 -10.22
N CYS A 363 9.69 -18.26 -10.94
CA CYS A 363 8.95 -17.12 -10.38
C CYS A 363 7.58 -17.54 -9.83
N PHE A 364 6.81 -18.32 -10.55
CA PHE A 364 5.43 -18.63 -10.16
C PHE A 364 5.25 -19.89 -9.32
N HIS A 365 6.27 -20.76 -9.21
CA HIS A 365 6.14 -22.01 -8.47
C HIS A 365 7.20 -22.24 -7.40
N VAL A 366 8.36 -21.57 -7.49
CA VAL A 366 9.53 -21.85 -6.63
C VAL A 366 9.91 -20.65 -5.75
N ASN A 367 9.76 -19.41 -6.21
CA ASN A 367 10.26 -18.19 -5.56
C ASN A 367 9.49 -17.85 -4.27
N LYS A 368 9.58 -18.72 -3.28
CA LYS A 368 8.95 -18.56 -1.96
C LYS A 368 9.82 -19.07 -0.83
N THR A 369 9.61 -18.51 0.35
CA THR A 369 10.28 -18.92 1.59
C THR A 369 9.34 -18.76 2.78
N GLN A 370 9.80 -19.17 3.96
CA GLN A 370 9.13 -18.83 5.21
C GLN A 370 9.69 -17.52 5.74
N PRO A 371 8.87 -16.61 6.28
CA PRO A 371 9.37 -15.42 6.95
C PRO A 371 10.20 -15.81 8.17
N GLY A 372 11.29 -15.09 8.43
CA GLY A 372 12.01 -15.17 9.70
C GLY A 372 11.16 -14.62 10.85
N ASP A 373 11.37 -15.11 12.07
CA ASP A 373 10.77 -14.55 13.29
C ASP A 373 11.64 -13.42 13.87
N ASP A 374 11.95 -12.40 13.07
CA ASP A 374 12.90 -11.35 13.42
C ASP A 374 12.26 -10.17 14.19
N ALA A 375 11.08 -10.34 14.76
CA ALA A 375 10.43 -9.30 15.55
C ALA A 375 11.27 -8.91 16.76
N PHE A 376 11.61 -7.62 16.86
CA PHE A 376 12.23 -7.06 18.05
C PHE A 376 11.34 -7.28 19.27
N ARG A 377 11.91 -7.84 20.35
CA ARG A 377 11.20 -8.17 21.59
C ARG A 377 11.73 -7.38 22.79
N GLY A 378 12.36 -6.23 22.57
CA GLY A 378 12.89 -5.39 23.63
C GLY A 378 11.89 -4.34 24.12
N ASP A 379 12.03 -3.94 25.39
CA ASP A 379 11.29 -2.81 25.94
C ASP A 379 11.86 -1.49 25.40
N CYS A 380 11.04 -0.72 24.70
CA CYS A 380 11.39 0.60 24.20
C CYS A 380 10.69 1.69 25.04
N ALA A 381 11.49 2.57 25.66
CA ALA A 381 10.95 3.77 26.28
C ALA A 381 10.76 4.85 25.20
N CYS A 382 9.59 4.89 24.57
CA CYS A 382 9.21 5.98 23.70
C CYS A 382 8.88 7.20 24.57
N GLY A 383 9.73 8.25 24.50
CA GLY A 383 9.43 9.51 25.21
C GLY A 383 8.06 10.02 24.81
N ALA A 384 7.31 10.54 25.80
CA ALA A 384 6.01 11.16 25.51
C ALA A 384 6.19 12.19 24.38
N ALA A 385 5.44 12.05 23.30
CA ALA A 385 5.41 13.03 22.23
C ALA A 385 5.21 14.40 22.88
N ALA A 386 6.12 15.35 22.60
CA ALA A 386 5.94 16.73 23.04
C ALA A 386 4.56 17.19 22.56
N LYS A 387 3.68 17.47 23.54
CA LYS A 387 2.31 17.94 23.32
C LYS A 387 2.27 19.23 22.56
#